data_27a6320c56a9d2227e94b06fa6adffcb
#
_entry.id   27a6320c56a9d2227e94b06fa6adffcb
#
_cell.length_a   1.000
_cell.length_b   1.000
_cell.length_c   1.000
_cell.angle_alpha   90.00
_cell.angle_beta   90.00
_cell.angle_gamma   90.00
#
_symmetry.space_group_name_H-M   'P 1'
#
loop_
_entity.id
_entity.type
_entity.pdbx_description
1 polymer ?
#
loop_
_entity_poly.entity_id
_entity_poly.type
_entity_poly.pdbx_seq_one_letter_code
_entity_poly.pdbx_strand_id
1 'polypeptide(L)'
;MNTLECIKTRHSTRKFKADQLSRKLIDQVLDAGRCAPSGGNTQLTHFMVITNQVMLKELVTLVQEEYGKMPITENTLPYMVNIIKMSAEGKFVFHYNAPVLIVLASKPSYANNFADVSCAMQNMMLACNELDLGSCWVNQIRHLQDNERIQAKMRELGLSEDEKVYASLAIGYPDLPNGLNR
;
A
#
# COMPACT_ATOMS: atom_id res chain seq x y z
N MET A 1 -21.29 7.54 8.44
CA MET A 1 -20.92 8.88 7.87
C MET A 1 -21.56 8.99 6.48
N ASN A 2 -21.91 10.19 5.99
CA ASN A 2 -22.34 10.30 4.60
C ASN A 2 -21.14 10.37 3.63
N THR A 3 -21.36 10.06 2.35
CA THR A 3 -20.29 9.95 1.36
C THR A 3 -19.43 11.21 1.22
N LEU A 4 -20.06 12.38 1.18
CA LEU A 4 -19.32 13.65 1.03
C LEU A 4 -18.49 13.99 2.27
N GLU A 5 -18.97 13.68 3.44
CA GLU A 5 -18.25 13.83 4.69
C GLU A 5 -17.06 12.87 4.72
N CYS A 6 -17.25 11.61 4.35
CA CYS A 6 -16.20 10.61 4.25
C CYS A 6 -15.07 11.06 3.31
N ILE A 7 -15.41 11.59 2.14
CA ILE A 7 -14.44 12.12 1.17
C ILE A 7 -13.65 13.30 1.76
N LYS A 8 -14.34 14.24 2.44
CA LYS A 8 -13.73 15.47 2.98
C LYS A 8 -12.81 15.20 4.16
N THR A 9 -13.12 14.19 4.98
CA THR A 9 -12.39 13.89 6.22
C THR A 9 -11.27 12.88 6.04
N ARG A 10 -11.27 12.10 4.94
CA ARG A 10 -10.21 11.15 4.66
C ARG A 10 -8.84 11.83 4.50
N HIS A 11 -7.85 11.37 5.21
CA HIS A 11 -6.45 11.76 5.02
C HIS A 11 -5.49 10.56 5.19
N SER A 12 -4.21 10.73 4.88
CA SER A 12 -3.22 9.66 4.97
C SER A 12 -2.69 9.54 6.40
N THR A 13 -2.91 8.38 7.02
CA THR A 13 -2.37 8.02 8.33
C THR A 13 -0.97 7.47 8.19
N ARG A 14 -0.02 7.98 8.99
CA ARG A 14 1.39 7.56 8.99
C ARG A 14 1.87 7.13 10.37
N LYS A 15 0.94 6.87 11.29
CA LYS A 15 1.22 6.36 12.63
C LYS A 15 0.09 5.41 13.02
N PHE A 16 0.43 4.17 13.28
CA PHE A 16 -0.53 3.09 13.53
C PHE A 16 -0.24 2.43 14.86
N LYS A 17 -1.31 1.94 15.52
CA LYS A 17 -1.21 1.01 16.65
C LYS A 17 -0.75 -0.35 16.16
N ALA A 18 -0.12 -1.13 17.04
CA ALA A 18 0.33 -2.49 16.71
C ALA A 18 -0.80 -3.52 16.69
N ASP A 19 -2.01 -3.12 17.08
CA ASP A 19 -3.18 -4.00 17.17
C ASP A 19 -3.55 -4.56 15.80
N GLN A 20 -3.74 -5.88 15.73
CA GLN A 20 -4.15 -6.55 14.51
C GLN A 20 -5.60 -6.22 14.17
N LEU A 21 -5.87 -6.05 12.87
CA LEU A 21 -7.25 -5.91 12.39
C LEU A 21 -7.95 -7.27 12.35
N SER A 22 -9.24 -7.29 12.69
CA SER A 22 -10.04 -8.49 12.50
C SER A 22 -10.17 -8.82 11.01
N ARG A 23 -10.30 -10.11 10.68
CA ARG A 23 -10.54 -10.56 9.31
C ARG A 23 -11.76 -9.87 8.70
N LYS A 24 -12.82 -9.69 9.48
CA LYS A 24 -14.05 -9.01 9.03
C LYS A 24 -13.79 -7.58 8.56
N LEU A 25 -12.97 -6.80 9.28
CA LEU A 25 -12.63 -5.42 8.86
C LEU A 25 -11.81 -5.41 7.58
N ILE A 26 -10.85 -6.33 7.45
CA ILE A 26 -10.04 -6.46 6.22
C ILE A 26 -10.94 -6.81 5.03
N ASP A 27 -11.86 -7.77 5.20
CA ASP A 27 -12.78 -8.18 4.14
C ASP A 27 -13.72 -7.04 3.71
N GLN A 28 -14.22 -6.22 4.64
CA GLN A 28 -15.02 -5.03 4.30
C GLN A 28 -14.23 -4.01 3.47
N VAL A 29 -12.95 -3.80 3.76
CA VAL A 29 -12.08 -2.92 2.98
C VAL A 29 -11.83 -3.51 1.58
N LEU A 30 -11.58 -4.81 1.48
CA LEU A 30 -11.39 -5.50 0.19
C LEU A 30 -12.66 -5.45 -0.67
N ASP A 31 -13.84 -5.66 -0.07
CA ASP A 31 -15.11 -5.60 -0.79
C ASP A 31 -15.37 -4.21 -1.36
N ALA A 32 -15.04 -3.15 -0.62
CA ALA A 32 -15.09 -1.79 -1.16
C ALA A 32 -14.17 -1.62 -2.39
N GLY A 33 -12.97 -2.20 -2.35
CA GLY A 33 -12.05 -2.22 -3.50
C GLY A 33 -12.63 -2.99 -4.70
N ARG A 34 -13.23 -4.15 -4.47
CA ARG A 34 -13.88 -4.98 -5.51
C ARG A 34 -15.09 -4.30 -6.15
N CYS A 35 -15.79 -3.43 -5.41
CA CYS A 35 -16.90 -2.64 -5.93
C CYS A 35 -16.47 -1.46 -6.80
N ALA A 36 -15.18 -1.19 -6.95
CA ALA A 36 -14.70 -0.15 -7.84
C ALA A 36 -14.99 -0.48 -9.31
N PRO A 37 -15.25 0.55 -10.15
CA PRO A 37 -15.41 0.32 -11.58
C PRO A 37 -14.12 -0.20 -12.20
N SER A 38 -14.23 -1.03 -13.23
CA SER A 38 -13.10 -1.46 -14.06
C SER A 38 -13.46 -1.34 -15.54
N GLY A 39 -12.48 -1.08 -16.38
CA GLY A 39 -12.70 -0.93 -17.82
C GLY A 39 -13.34 -2.19 -18.40
N GLY A 40 -14.51 -2.04 -19.03
CA GLY A 40 -15.30 -3.18 -19.54
C GLY A 40 -15.75 -4.19 -18.47
N ASN A 41 -15.73 -3.81 -17.21
CA ASN A 41 -16.01 -4.70 -16.06
C ASN A 41 -15.09 -5.93 -16.03
N THR A 42 -13.83 -5.77 -16.39
CA THR A 42 -12.86 -6.87 -16.46
C THR A 42 -12.45 -7.44 -15.12
N GLN A 43 -12.51 -6.63 -14.06
CA GLN A 43 -12.19 -7.03 -12.67
C GLN A 43 -10.79 -7.68 -12.52
N LEU A 44 -9.80 -7.17 -13.26
CA LEU A 44 -8.43 -7.70 -13.32
C LEU A 44 -7.51 -7.20 -12.21
N THR A 45 -8.02 -6.43 -11.25
CA THR A 45 -7.23 -6.02 -10.08
C THR A 45 -7.06 -7.19 -9.12
N HIS A 46 -5.82 -7.59 -8.90
CA HIS A 46 -5.43 -8.62 -7.93
C HIS A 46 -5.10 -7.98 -6.60
N PHE A 47 -5.68 -8.48 -5.52
CA PHE A 47 -5.48 -7.99 -4.14
C PHE A 47 -4.70 -9.02 -3.33
N MET A 48 -3.49 -8.69 -2.93
CA MET A 48 -2.66 -9.50 -2.04
C MET A 48 -2.66 -8.88 -0.65
N VAL A 49 -3.01 -9.65 0.38
CA VAL A 49 -3.13 -9.16 1.77
C VAL A 49 -2.03 -9.75 2.63
N ILE A 50 -1.19 -8.89 3.20
CA ILE A 50 -0.07 -9.28 4.05
C ILE A 50 -0.37 -8.84 5.48
N THR A 51 -0.61 -9.81 6.38
CA THR A 51 -0.85 -9.62 7.81
C THR A 51 0.25 -10.22 8.67
N ASN A 52 1.09 -11.09 8.09
CA ASN A 52 2.19 -11.73 8.79
C ASN A 52 3.31 -10.71 9.06
N GLN A 53 3.57 -10.44 10.34
CA GLN A 53 4.54 -9.42 10.77
C GLN A 53 5.99 -9.78 10.41
N VAL A 54 6.32 -11.07 10.28
CA VAL A 54 7.66 -11.50 9.84
C VAL A 54 7.84 -11.14 8.37
N MET A 55 6.86 -11.47 7.52
CA MET A 55 6.88 -11.13 6.09
C MET A 55 6.91 -9.61 5.85
N LEU A 56 6.18 -8.83 6.65
CA LEU A 56 6.23 -7.36 6.58
C LEU A 56 7.61 -6.82 6.92
N LYS A 57 8.27 -7.36 7.96
CA LYS A 57 9.65 -6.99 8.34
C LYS A 57 10.66 -7.35 7.26
N GLU A 58 10.57 -8.55 6.69
CA GLU A 58 11.43 -8.99 5.58
C GLU A 58 11.28 -8.06 4.37
N LEU A 59 10.04 -7.69 4.02
CA LEU A 59 9.76 -6.75 2.93
C LEU A 59 10.32 -5.35 3.22
N VAL A 60 10.22 -4.86 4.46
CA VAL A 60 10.85 -3.60 4.88
C VAL A 60 12.35 -3.65 4.70
N THR A 61 13.01 -4.70 5.19
CA THR A 61 14.46 -4.88 5.05
C THR A 61 14.88 -4.87 3.59
N LEU A 62 14.16 -5.62 2.74
CA LEU A 62 14.44 -5.69 1.32
C LEU A 62 14.29 -4.31 0.64
N VAL A 63 13.21 -3.59 0.94
CA VAL A 63 12.98 -2.23 0.42
C VAL A 63 14.07 -1.26 0.87
N GLN A 64 14.50 -1.33 2.14
CA GLN A 64 15.61 -0.53 2.67
C GLN A 64 16.92 -0.82 1.93
N GLU A 65 17.27 -2.10 1.75
CA GLU A 65 18.48 -2.48 1.04
C GLU A 65 18.51 -1.97 -0.40
N GLU A 66 17.39 -2.04 -1.10
CA GLU A 66 17.35 -1.61 -2.50
C GLU A 66 17.33 -0.08 -2.65
N TYR A 67 16.59 0.66 -1.82
CA TYR A 67 16.68 2.13 -1.81
C TYR A 67 18.04 2.62 -1.30
N GLY A 68 18.61 2.01 -0.27
CA GLY A 68 19.89 2.41 0.32
C GLY A 68 21.07 2.32 -0.65
N LYS A 69 20.96 1.51 -1.71
CA LYS A 69 21.98 1.38 -2.78
C LYS A 69 21.83 2.42 -3.88
N MET A 70 20.70 3.16 -3.93
CA MET A 70 20.44 4.10 -5.03
C MET A 70 21.40 5.29 -4.95
N PRO A 71 21.97 5.74 -6.08
CA PRO A 71 22.83 6.91 -6.10
C PRO A 71 22.02 8.18 -5.87
N ILE A 72 22.59 9.10 -5.08
CA ILE A 72 22.07 10.45 -4.91
C ILE A 72 22.83 11.35 -5.89
N THR A 73 22.11 12.02 -6.78
CA THR A 73 22.62 12.98 -7.76
C THR A 73 22.03 14.36 -7.50
N GLU A 74 22.51 15.38 -8.19
CA GLU A 74 21.96 16.75 -8.13
C GLU A 74 20.48 16.84 -8.57
N ASN A 75 20.03 15.90 -9.41
CA ASN A 75 18.66 15.83 -9.90
C ASN A 75 17.75 14.97 -9.01
N THR A 76 18.27 14.37 -7.93
CA THR A 76 17.48 13.55 -7.01
C THR A 76 16.54 14.42 -6.19
N LEU A 77 15.24 14.18 -6.28
CA LEU A 77 14.23 14.96 -5.56
C LEU A 77 14.44 14.89 -4.03
N PRO A 78 14.25 15.99 -3.29
CA PRO A 78 14.57 16.05 -1.86
C PRO A 78 13.92 14.94 -1.00
N TYR A 79 12.67 14.59 -1.29
CA TYR A 79 12.00 13.49 -0.58
C TYR A 79 12.66 12.14 -0.85
N MET A 80 13.18 11.92 -2.08
CA MET A 80 13.86 10.68 -2.44
C MET A 80 15.24 10.60 -1.78
N VAL A 81 15.97 11.72 -1.70
CA VAL A 81 17.23 11.81 -0.93
C VAL A 81 17.01 11.36 0.51
N ASN A 82 15.92 11.82 1.14
CA ASN A 82 15.60 11.42 2.52
C ASN A 82 15.30 9.91 2.62
N ILE A 83 14.50 9.35 1.68
CA ILE A 83 14.21 7.92 1.63
C ILE A 83 15.50 7.10 1.49
N ILE A 84 16.39 7.47 0.57
CA ILE A 84 17.67 6.77 0.34
C ILE A 84 18.53 6.78 1.62
N LYS A 85 18.69 7.95 2.25
CA LYS A 85 19.50 8.08 3.47
C LYS A 85 18.91 7.26 4.62
N MET A 86 17.61 7.41 4.88
CA MET A 86 16.94 6.63 5.95
C MET A 86 16.99 5.12 5.67
N SER A 87 16.92 4.73 4.41
CA SER A 87 17.03 3.32 4.00
C SER A 87 18.43 2.77 4.26
N ALA A 88 19.47 3.51 3.89
CA ALA A 88 20.87 3.12 4.16
C ALA A 88 21.16 3.01 5.67
N GLU A 89 20.45 3.76 6.51
CA GLU A 89 20.52 3.69 7.97
C GLU A 89 19.60 2.62 8.59
N GLY A 90 18.82 1.88 7.78
CA GLY A 90 17.85 0.91 8.27
C GLY A 90 16.67 1.49 9.02
N LYS A 91 16.36 2.79 8.83
CA LYS A 91 15.32 3.52 9.56
C LYS A 91 14.03 3.74 8.75
N PHE A 92 14.07 3.53 7.44
CA PHE A 92 12.91 3.77 6.57
C PHE A 92 11.93 2.62 6.62
N VAL A 93 10.75 2.83 7.19
CA VAL A 93 9.65 1.85 7.20
C VAL A 93 8.53 2.35 6.29
N PHE A 94 8.50 1.85 5.06
CA PHE A 94 7.65 2.38 3.98
C PHE A 94 6.15 2.25 4.25
N HIS A 95 5.72 1.29 5.07
CA HIS A 95 4.31 1.10 5.46
C HIS A 95 3.98 1.65 6.85
N TYR A 96 4.88 2.45 7.47
CA TYR A 96 4.68 3.14 8.74
C TYR A 96 4.32 2.21 9.91
N ASN A 97 4.81 0.97 9.92
CA ASN A 97 4.47 -0.08 10.89
C ASN A 97 2.98 -0.43 10.95
N ALA A 98 2.22 -0.18 9.89
CA ALA A 98 0.84 -0.64 9.80
C ALA A 98 0.78 -2.17 9.91
N PRO A 99 -0.19 -2.74 10.66
CA PRO A 99 -0.29 -4.18 10.88
C PRO A 99 -0.71 -4.96 9.63
N VAL A 100 -1.26 -4.27 8.63
CA VAL A 100 -1.73 -4.86 7.38
C VAL A 100 -1.25 -4.04 6.19
N LEU A 101 -0.74 -4.72 5.17
CA LEU A 101 -0.43 -4.16 3.87
C LEU A 101 -1.25 -4.88 2.79
N ILE A 102 -2.04 -4.14 2.02
CA ILE A 102 -2.75 -4.66 0.85
C ILE A 102 -1.99 -4.19 -0.39
N VAL A 103 -1.51 -5.13 -1.20
CA VAL A 103 -0.80 -4.85 -2.46
C VAL A 103 -1.75 -5.10 -3.61
N LEU A 104 -1.85 -4.15 -4.52
CA LEU A 104 -2.69 -4.23 -5.71
C LEU A 104 -1.83 -4.42 -6.95
N ALA A 105 -2.13 -5.47 -7.68
CA ALA A 105 -1.46 -5.81 -8.92
C ALA A 105 -2.47 -5.94 -10.07
N SER A 106 -1.95 -5.91 -11.28
CA SER A 106 -2.70 -6.15 -12.51
C SER A 106 -1.75 -6.50 -13.65
N LYS A 107 -2.29 -6.88 -14.80
CA LYS A 107 -1.51 -7.21 -15.99
C LYS A 107 -1.01 -5.94 -16.70
N PRO A 108 0.29 -5.82 -17.00
CA PRO A 108 0.83 -4.68 -17.77
C PRO A 108 0.21 -4.54 -19.17
N SER A 109 -0.20 -5.65 -19.77
CA SER A 109 -0.86 -5.67 -21.10
C SER A 109 -2.28 -5.09 -21.10
N TYR A 110 -2.90 -4.90 -19.93
CA TYR A 110 -4.23 -4.33 -19.80
C TYR A 110 -4.16 -2.81 -19.69
N ALA A 111 -4.73 -2.10 -20.66
CA ALA A 111 -4.57 -0.65 -20.80
C ALA A 111 -5.10 0.18 -19.63
N ASN A 112 -6.15 -0.31 -18.94
CA ASN A 112 -6.76 0.41 -17.80
C ASN A 112 -6.21 -0.05 -16.44
N ASN A 113 -5.14 -0.83 -16.40
CA ASN A 113 -4.59 -1.43 -15.18
C ASN A 113 -4.40 -0.42 -14.02
N PHE A 114 -3.74 0.70 -14.28
CA PHE A 114 -3.48 1.71 -13.26
C PHE A 114 -4.75 2.51 -12.88
N ALA A 115 -5.64 2.76 -13.83
CA ALA A 115 -6.90 3.44 -13.55
C ALA A 115 -7.80 2.60 -12.64
N ASP A 116 -7.99 1.32 -12.96
CA ASP A 116 -8.82 0.40 -12.18
C ASP A 116 -8.24 0.20 -10.77
N VAL A 117 -6.91 -0.02 -10.66
CA VAL A 117 -6.21 -0.09 -9.38
C VAL A 117 -6.40 1.19 -8.57
N SER A 118 -6.34 2.37 -9.20
CA SER A 118 -6.52 3.66 -8.50
C SER A 118 -7.94 3.84 -8.00
N CYS A 119 -8.95 3.42 -8.76
CA CYS A 119 -10.36 3.44 -8.32
C CYS A 119 -10.57 2.50 -7.13
N ALA A 120 -10.04 1.27 -7.19
CA ALA A 120 -10.11 0.32 -6.10
C ALA A 120 -9.41 0.85 -4.83
N MET A 121 -8.23 1.44 -5.00
CA MET A 121 -7.47 2.06 -3.91
C MET A 121 -8.26 3.17 -3.23
N GLN A 122 -8.88 4.07 -4.00
CA GLN A 122 -9.68 5.17 -3.45
C GLN A 122 -10.89 4.64 -2.68
N ASN A 123 -11.61 3.65 -3.21
CA ASN A 123 -12.73 3.03 -2.50
C ASN A 123 -12.29 2.41 -1.17
N MET A 124 -11.16 1.68 -1.14
CA MET A 124 -10.62 1.10 0.09
C MET A 124 -10.23 2.17 1.11
N MET A 125 -9.63 3.28 0.69
CA MET A 125 -9.28 4.38 1.61
C MET A 125 -10.52 5.06 2.20
N LEU A 126 -11.61 5.20 1.44
CA LEU A 126 -12.88 5.70 1.94
C LEU A 126 -13.53 4.71 2.92
N ALA A 127 -13.51 3.41 2.59
CA ALA A 127 -13.99 2.37 3.50
C ALA A 127 -13.21 2.37 4.83
N CYS A 128 -11.89 2.51 4.78
CA CYS A 128 -11.07 2.67 5.99
C CYS A 128 -11.54 3.85 6.84
N ASN A 129 -11.78 5.01 6.22
CA ASN A 129 -12.24 6.21 6.93
C ASN A 129 -13.62 6.03 7.57
N GLU A 130 -14.55 5.35 6.89
CA GLU A 130 -15.88 5.01 7.43
C GLU A 130 -15.81 4.03 8.60
N LEU A 131 -14.85 3.11 8.58
CA LEU A 131 -14.63 2.08 9.59
C LEU A 131 -13.71 2.54 10.75
N ASP A 132 -13.41 3.83 10.86
CA ASP A 132 -12.46 4.40 11.83
C ASP A 132 -11.05 3.79 11.76
N LEU A 133 -10.66 3.32 10.58
CA LEU A 133 -9.31 2.84 10.30
C LEU A 133 -8.45 3.93 9.65
N GLY A 134 -7.17 3.92 10.00
CA GLY A 134 -6.16 4.68 9.28
C GLY A 134 -5.75 3.98 7.99
N SER A 135 -5.46 4.76 6.95
CA SER A 135 -4.95 4.25 5.69
C SER A 135 -3.89 5.18 5.08
N CYS A 136 -2.93 4.60 4.37
CA CYS A 136 -1.94 5.36 3.60
C CYS A 136 -1.58 4.62 2.31
N TRP A 137 -1.77 5.29 1.16
CA TRP A 137 -1.24 4.81 -0.12
C TRP A 137 0.28 4.91 -0.11
N VAL A 138 0.98 3.81 -0.37
CA VAL A 138 2.44 3.72 -0.44
C VAL A 138 2.87 3.13 -1.77
N ASN A 139 3.94 3.70 -2.38
CA ASN A 139 4.36 3.35 -3.74
C ASN A 139 5.73 2.66 -3.81
N GLN A 140 6.38 2.37 -2.70
CA GLN A 140 7.76 1.91 -2.67
C GLN A 140 7.95 0.57 -3.43
N ILE A 141 7.03 -0.38 -3.24
CA ILE A 141 7.08 -1.66 -3.98
C ILE A 141 6.88 -1.41 -5.48
N ARG A 142 5.94 -0.53 -5.87
CA ARG A 142 5.72 -0.15 -7.27
C ARG A 142 6.97 0.49 -7.89
N HIS A 143 7.65 1.39 -7.19
CA HIS A 143 8.88 2.02 -7.67
C HIS A 143 10.02 1.01 -7.86
N LEU A 144 10.02 -0.07 -7.08
CA LEU A 144 11.00 -1.15 -7.15
C LEU A 144 10.51 -2.37 -7.96
N GLN A 145 9.39 -2.26 -8.67
CA GLN A 145 8.75 -3.40 -9.33
C GLN A 145 9.61 -4.11 -10.40
N ASP A 146 10.63 -3.44 -10.95
CA ASP A 146 11.55 -4.01 -11.92
C ASP A 146 12.83 -4.58 -11.26
N ASN A 147 12.95 -4.47 -9.93
CA ASN A 147 14.02 -5.09 -9.15
C ASN A 147 13.74 -6.60 -8.95
N GLU A 148 14.69 -7.46 -9.33
CA GLU A 148 14.53 -8.91 -9.31
C GLU A 148 14.23 -9.48 -7.92
N ARG A 149 14.85 -8.92 -6.86
CA ARG A 149 14.63 -9.37 -5.49
C ARG A 149 13.24 -9.00 -4.99
N ILE A 150 12.76 -7.81 -5.32
CA ILE A 150 11.39 -7.38 -5.02
C ILE A 150 10.38 -8.24 -5.78
N GLN A 151 10.62 -8.50 -7.06
CA GLN A 151 9.76 -9.39 -7.86
C GLN A 151 9.70 -10.80 -7.26
N ALA A 152 10.85 -11.40 -6.91
CA ALA A 152 10.90 -12.71 -6.29
C ALA A 152 10.08 -12.75 -5.00
N LYS A 153 10.24 -11.73 -4.13
CA LYS A 153 9.46 -11.63 -2.88
C LYS A 153 7.97 -11.43 -3.13
N MET A 154 7.59 -10.64 -4.13
CA MET A 154 6.18 -10.46 -4.48
C MET A 154 5.56 -11.73 -5.05
N ARG A 155 6.29 -12.53 -5.83
CA ARG A 155 5.84 -13.85 -6.31
C ARG A 155 5.66 -14.84 -5.17
N GLU A 156 6.57 -14.88 -4.21
CA GLU A 156 6.41 -15.67 -2.97
C GLU A 156 5.13 -15.32 -2.22
N LEU A 157 4.72 -14.04 -2.26
CA LEU A 157 3.51 -13.51 -1.65
C LEU A 157 2.25 -13.63 -2.52
N GLY A 158 2.35 -14.21 -3.72
CA GLY A 158 1.22 -14.54 -4.58
C GLY A 158 1.10 -13.74 -5.89
N LEU A 159 2.06 -12.84 -6.22
CA LEU A 159 2.05 -12.14 -7.49
C LEU A 159 2.26 -13.12 -8.65
N SER A 160 1.39 -13.10 -9.66
CA SER A 160 1.53 -13.91 -10.86
C SER A 160 2.67 -13.42 -11.77
N GLU A 161 3.20 -14.30 -12.62
CA GLU A 161 4.34 -13.95 -13.50
C GLU A 161 3.99 -12.87 -14.52
N ASP A 162 2.75 -12.80 -14.95
CA ASP A 162 2.23 -11.84 -15.92
C ASP A 162 1.64 -10.58 -15.27
N GLU A 163 1.86 -10.38 -13.97
CA GLU A 163 1.37 -9.22 -13.22
C GLU A 163 2.51 -8.31 -12.76
N LYS A 164 2.18 -7.04 -12.54
CA LYS A 164 3.01 -6.03 -11.87
C LYS A 164 2.25 -5.36 -10.74
N VAL A 165 3.00 -4.88 -9.73
CA VAL A 165 2.42 -4.09 -8.63
C VAL A 165 2.19 -2.66 -9.09
N TYR A 166 0.98 -2.14 -8.86
CA TYR A 166 0.60 -0.77 -9.20
C TYR A 166 0.41 0.13 -7.99
N ALA A 167 0.02 -0.43 -6.84
CA ALA A 167 -0.18 0.33 -5.62
C ALA A 167 -0.09 -0.57 -4.39
N SER A 168 0.11 0.04 -3.22
CA SER A 168 -0.02 -0.66 -1.93
C SER A 168 -0.72 0.24 -0.92
N LEU A 169 -1.53 -0.35 -0.04
CA LEU A 169 -2.29 0.33 1.00
C LEU A 169 -1.87 -0.20 2.37
N ALA A 170 -1.27 0.65 3.19
CA ALA A 170 -1.03 0.40 4.60
C ALA A 170 -2.31 0.71 5.39
N ILE A 171 -2.81 -0.22 6.20
CA ILE A 171 -4.02 -0.04 7.02
C ILE A 171 -3.83 -0.54 8.45
N GLY A 172 -4.52 0.10 9.39
CA GLY A 172 -4.47 -0.23 10.80
C GLY A 172 -5.30 0.74 11.63
N TYR A 173 -5.35 0.54 12.95
CA TYR A 173 -5.93 1.53 13.85
C TYR A 173 -4.99 2.75 13.93
N PRO A 174 -5.50 4.00 13.76
CA PRO A 174 -4.66 5.18 13.85
C PRO A 174 -4.16 5.40 15.28
N ASP A 175 -2.87 5.70 15.43
CA ASP A 175 -2.27 6.12 16.71
C ASP A 175 -2.19 7.64 16.75
N LEU A 176 -3.37 8.27 16.83
CA LEU A 176 -3.57 9.71 16.86
C LEU A 176 -4.24 10.13 18.17
N PRO A 177 -4.07 11.40 18.63
CA PRO A 177 -4.57 11.86 19.94
C PRO A 177 -6.08 11.64 20.16
N ASN A 178 -6.88 11.74 19.10
CA ASN A 178 -8.34 11.51 19.15
C ASN A 178 -8.74 10.05 18.81
N GLY A 179 -7.78 9.18 18.51
CA GLY A 179 -8.03 7.79 18.10
C GLY A 179 -8.73 7.62 16.75
N LEU A 180 -8.98 8.72 16.03
CA LEU A 180 -9.69 8.73 14.74
C LEU A 180 -8.76 9.19 13.63
N ASN A 181 -9.06 8.79 12.39
CA ASN A 181 -8.33 9.20 11.20
C ASN A 181 -8.92 10.48 10.56
N ARG A 182 -9.69 11.24 11.32
CA ARG A 182 -10.41 12.44 10.85
C ARG A 182 -10.51 13.52 11.93
#